data_a63efd25144fabfa83cd8c9405e89607
#
_entry.id   a63efd25144fabfa83cd8c9405e89607
#
_cell.length_a   1.000
_cell.length_b   1.000
_cell.length_c   1.000
_cell.angle_alpha   90.00
_cell.angle_beta   90.00
_cell.angle_gamma   90.00
#
_symmetry.space_group_name_H-M   'P 1'
#
loop_
_entity.id
_entity.type
_entity.pdbx_description
1 polymer ?
#
loop_
_entity_poly.entity_id
_entity_poly.type
_entity_poly.pdbx_seq_one_letter_code
_entity_poly.pdbx_strand_id
1 'polypeptide(L)'
;LYNFACGVDDHLMGITHIIRGKEHLTNQVRQEYMYRHFGWVYPEAIHYGRLKITGALLSKSKILQGMREGVFKSWDDPRLATFSALRRRGITPEAIQRLIIDVGPKTADVVLSWENLYAYNRKIVDPIANRYFFVHDPIQLTVKEVPHAFTAKLPLHPDHPERGFRRFEIKPIEGEASFWVSCNDKDFFKTGKLIRFMELFNIQIEKVEGHWIDAGFHSESYEEAKKMNAPLIHWIPIGAGIPCEVVMPDASVAEGIAEGNCKTLCLNDIIQFERFGFTRVDQLNKKLTAYFAHR
;
A
#
# COMPACT_ATOMS: atom_id res chain seq x y z
N LEU A 1 -27.92 11.07 35.48
CA LEU A 1 -26.79 12.01 35.43
C LEU A 1 -26.36 12.34 33.99
N TYR A 2 -26.04 11.36 33.13
CA TYR A 2 -25.58 11.58 31.74
C TYR A 2 -26.55 12.46 30.92
N ASN A 3 -27.82 12.07 30.83
CA ASN A 3 -28.80 12.80 30.03
C ASN A 3 -29.04 14.25 30.49
N PHE A 4 -28.97 14.49 31.80
CA PHE A 4 -29.10 15.82 32.35
C PHE A 4 -27.87 16.69 32.02
N ALA A 5 -26.68 16.20 32.34
CA ALA A 5 -25.45 16.93 32.08
C ALA A 5 -25.28 17.29 30.59
N CYS A 6 -25.35 16.28 29.69
CA CYS A 6 -25.26 16.54 28.26
C CYS A 6 -26.34 17.50 27.75
N GLY A 7 -27.58 17.36 28.21
CA GLY A 7 -28.65 18.24 27.74
C GLY A 7 -28.49 19.68 28.20
N VAL A 8 -28.01 19.92 29.42
CA VAL A 8 -27.72 21.29 29.92
C VAL A 8 -26.51 21.87 29.18
N ASP A 9 -25.44 21.07 29.01
CA ASP A 9 -24.24 21.52 28.32
C ASP A 9 -24.55 21.86 26.85
N ASP A 10 -25.29 20.99 26.14
CA ASP A 10 -25.70 21.20 24.74
C ASP A 10 -26.50 22.51 24.59
N HIS A 11 -27.41 22.80 25.55
CA HIS A 11 -28.17 24.05 25.55
C HIS A 11 -27.29 25.28 25.81
N LEU A 12 -26.47 25.24 26.87
CA LEU A 12 -25.61 26.36 27.24
C LEU A 12 -24.52 26.65 26.18
N MET A 13 -24.04 25.62 25.48
CA MET A 13 -23.08 25.75 24.39
C MET A 13 -23.71 26.14 23.04
N GLY A 14 -25.05 26.24 22.97
CA GLY A 14 -25.75 26.59 21.73
C GLY A 14 -25.62 25.52 20.64
N ILE A 15 -25.56 24.25 21.02
CA ILE A 15 -25.43 23.15 20.06
C ILE A 15 -26.71 23.08 19.20
N THR A 16 -26.53 23.07 17.88
CA THR A 16 -27.63 23.02 16.91
C THR A 16 -27.90 21.63 16.36
N HIS A 17 -26.86 20.78 16.28
CA HIS A 17 -26.94 19.44 15.75
C HIS A 17 -26.18 18.44 16.63
N ILE A 18 -26.80 17.29 16.89
CA ILE A 18 -26.22 16.19 17.66
C ILE A 18 -26.06 14.98 16.74
N ILE A 19 -24.84 14.52 16.53
CA ILE A 19 -24.55 13.33 15.72
C ILE A 19 -24.08 12.21 16.66
N ARG A 20 -24.81 11.11 16.78
CA ARG A 20 -24.48 10.02 17.72
C ARG A 20 -25.01 8.66 17.29
N GLY A 21 -24.50 7.60 17.89
CA GLY A 21 -24.93 6.23 17.61
C GLY A 21 -26.40 5.99 17.92
N LYS A 22 -27.04 5.10 17.16
CA LYS A 22 -28.48 4.75 17.33
C LYS A 22 -28.82 4.17 18.71
N GLU A 23 -27.84 3.67 19.45
CA GLU A 23 -28.01 3.21 20.84
C GLU A 23 -28.44 4.34 21.79
N HIS A 24 -28.30 5.59 21.39
CA HIS A 24 -28.69 6.78 22.14
C HIS A 24 -30.11 7.30 21.84
N LEU A 25 -30.92 6.59 21.02
CA LEU A 25 -32.30 6.98 20.74
C LEU A 25 -33.14 7.16 22.00
N THR A 26 -33.04 6.22 22.96
CA THR A 26 -33.73 6.37 24.26
C THR A 26 -33.25 7.58 25.06
N ASN A 27 -31.96 7.93 24.94
CA ASN A 27 -31.41 9.10 25.59
C ASN A 27 -31.93 10.41 24.96
N GLN A 28 -32.14 10.43 23.64
CA GLN A 28 -32.78 11.56 22.96
C GLN A 28 -34.16 11.83 23.52
N VAL A 29 -35.02 10.80 23.60
CA VAL A 29 -36.38 10.95 24.15
C VAL A 29 -36.36 11.54 25.56
N ARG A 30 -35.44 11.11 26.43
CA ARG A 30 -35.29 11.62 27.80
C ARG A 30 -34.82 13.10 27.81
N GLN A 31 -33.91 13.45 26.94
CA GLN A 31 -33.39 14.81 26.80
C GLN A 31 -34.46 15.75 26.21
N GLU A 32 -35.20 15.30 25.18
CA GLU A 32 -36.32 16.08 24.63
C GLU A 32 -37.39 16.38 25.65
N TYR A 33 -37.70 15.40 26.56
CA TYR A 33 -38.62 15.59 27.63
C TYR A 33 -38.14 16.68 28.62
N MET A 34 -36.86 16.64 28.98
CA MET A 34 -36.22 17.65 29.83
C MET A 34 -36.24 19.03 29.16
N TYR A 35 -35.88 19.13 27.89
CA TYR A 35 -35.89 20.38 27.13
C TYR A 35 -37.29 21.02 27.09
N ARG A 36 -38.32 20.19 26.84
CA ARG A 36 -39.73 20.67 26.91
C ARG A 36 -40.10 21.20 28.27
N HIS A 37 -39.61 20.57 29.35
CA HIS A 37 -39.89 21.02 30.70
C HIS A 37 -39.25 22.38 31.04
N PHE A 38 -38.05 22.64 30.46
CA PHE A 38 -37.38 23.94 30.60
C PHE A 38 -37.79 24.98 29.55
N GLY A 39 -38.65 24.66 28.63
CA GLY A 39 -39.03 25.54 27.53
C GLY A 39 -37.93 25.76 26.50
N TRP A 40 -36.97 24.85 26.41
CA TRP A 40 -35.86 24.89 25.46
C TRP A 40 -36.19 24.16 24.13
N VAL A 41 -35.51 24.59 23.04
CA VAL A 41 -35.60 23.93 21.75
C VAL A 41 -34.51 22.87 21.70
N TYR A 42 -34.91 21.60 21.45
CA TYR A 42 -33.96 20.51 21.33
C TYR A 42 -33.21 20.58 20.00
N PRO A 43 -31.87 20.34 19.97
CA PRO A 43 -31.09 20.30 18.75
C PRO A 43 -31.55 19.22 17.76
N GLU A 44 -31.25 19.41 16.50
CA GLU A 44 -31.49 18.36 15.51
C GLU A 44 -30.61 17.13 15.81
N ALA A 45 -31.23 15.94 15.93
CA ALA A 45 -30.51 14.72 16.29
C ALA A 45 -30.38 13.79 15.09
N ILE A 46 -29.15 13.52 14.71
CA ILE A 46 -28.80 12.58 13.62
C ILE A 46 -28.21 11.31 14.24
N HIS A 47 -28.84 10.16 13.97
CA HIS A 47 -28.39 8.88 14.48
C HIS A 47 -27.74 8.04 13.39
N TYR A 48 -26.61 7.39 13.71
CA TYR A 48 -25.93 6.48 12.82
C TYR A 48 -25.81 5.07 13.41
N GLY A 49 -25.80 4.07 12.53
CA GLY A 49 -25.52 2.68 12.87
C GLY A 49 -24.03 2.42 13.09
N ARG A 50 -23.71 1.23 13.55
CA ARG A 50 -22.31 0.83 13.74
C ARG A 50 -21.59 0.65 12.41
N LEU A 51 -20.38 1.16 12.33
CA LEU A 51 -19.47 0.87 11.25
C LEU A 51 -18.58 -0.32 11.63
N LYS A 52 -18.50 -1.30 10.74
CA LYS A 52 -17.63 -2.47 10.85
C LYS A 52 -16.77 -2.57 9.59
N ILE A 53 -15.59 -3.12 9.72
CA ILE A 53 -14.73 -3.50 8.59
C ILE A 53 -14.58 -5.00 8.63
N THR A 54 -14.79 -5.66 7.51
CA THR A 54 -14.72 -7.14 7.40
C THR A 54 -13.35 -7.62 7.89
N GLY A 55 -13.35 -8.57 8.84
CA GLY A 55 -12.13 -9.16 9.38
C GLY A 55 -11.30 -8.22 10.29
N ALA A 56 -11.74 -6.98 10.53
CA ALA A 56 -11.00 -6.05 11.37
C ALA A 56 -11.43 -6.10 12.85
N LEU A 57 -10.46 -6.04 13.74
CA LEU A 57 -10.70 -5.90 15.16
C LEU A 57 -10.74 -4.41 15.54
N LEU A 58 -11.94 -3.92 15.93
CA LEU A 58 -12.17 -2.51 16.31
C LEU A 58 -12.42 -2.31 17.82
N SER A 59 -12.54 -3.41 18.59
CA SER A 59 -12.82 -3.35 20.03
C SER A 59 -11.57 -3.01 20.82
N LYS A 60 -11.56 -1.84 21.48
CA LYS A 60 -10.45 -1.40 22.35
C LYS A 60 -10.07 -2.44 23.40
N SER A 61 -11.05 -3.03 24.10
CA SER A 61 -10.80 -4.03 25.13
C SER A 61 -10.12 -5.30 24.60
N LYS A 62 -10.58 -5.79 23.44
CA LYS A 62 -9.99 -6.96 22.79
C LYS A 62 -8.58 -6.67 22.25
N ILE A 63 -8.34 -5.46 21.72
CA ILE A 63 -7.00 -5.04 21.27
C ILE A 63 -6.04 -5.00 22.47
N LEU A 64 -6.46 -4.38 23.59
CA LEU A 64 -5.66 -4.34 24.83
C LEU A 64 -5.37 -5.73 25.38
N GLN A 65 -6.35 -6.63 25.33
CA GLN A 65 -6.15 -8.02 25.72
C GLN A 65 -5.10 -8.69 24.82
N GLY A 66 -5.23 -8.57 23.49
CA GLY A 66 -4.25 -9.11 22.55
C GLY A 66 -2.83 -8.54 22.72
N MET A 67 -2.70 -7.27 23.15
CA MET A 67 -1.39 -6.71 23.51
C MET A 67 -0.81 -7.33 24.78
N ARG A 68 -1.64 -7.56 25.81
CA ARG A 68 -1.19 -8.25 27.05
C ARG A 68 -0.77 -9.70 26.80
N GLU A 69 -1.43 -10.37 25.87
CA GLU A 69 -1.16 -11.74 25.45
C GLU A 69 -0.01 -11.82 24.42
N GLY A 70 0.58 -10.69 24.02
CA GLY A 70 1.67 -10.65 23.04
C GLY A 70 1.25 -10.91 21.58
N VAL A 71 -0.06 -10.97 21.29
CA VAL A 71 -0.58 -11.14 19.93
C VAL A 71 -0.30 -9.90 19.09
N PHE A 72 -0.54 -8.71 19.62
CA PHE A 72 -0.25 -7.43 18.96
C PHE A 72 0.91 -6.73 19.69
N LYS A 73 1.83 -6.14 18.91
CA LYS A 73 2.98 -5.42 19.46
C LYS A 73 2.60 -4.05 20.03
N SER A 74 1.69 -3.34 19.37
CA SER A 74 1.34 -1.95 19.68
C SER A 74 0.03 -1.56 18.98
N TRP A 75 -0.45 -0.33 19.22
CA TRP A 75 -1.64 0.21 18.54
C TRP A 75 -1.47 0.41 17.04
N ASP A 76 -0.25 0.45 16.55
CA ASP A 76 0.11 0.59 15.14
C ASP A 76 0.51 -0.75 14.49
N ASP A 77 0.19 -1.87 15.13
CA ASP A 77 0.37 -3.21 14.54
C ASP A 77 -0.41 -3.32 13.21
N PRO A 78 0.23 -3.72 12.10
CA PRO A 78 -0.38 -3.68 10.76
C PRO A 78 -1.65 -4.53 10.62
N ARG A 79 -1.87 -5.48 11.51
CA ARG A 79 -3.09 -6.33 11.56
C ARG A 79 -4.31 -5.61 12.10
N LEU A 80 -4.11 -4.45 12.74
CA LEU A 80 -5.20 -3.68 13.33
C LEU A 80 -5.79 -2.67 12.34
N ALA A 81 -7.03 -2.25 12.61
CA ALA A 81 -7.70 -1.18 11.89
C ALA A 81 -7.76 0.13 12.71
N THR A 82 -6.82 0.33 13.62
CA THR A 82 -6.67 1.59 14.34
C THR A 82 -6.14 2.67 13.39
N PHE A 83 -6.41 3.93 13.67
CA PHE A 83 -5.86 5.03 12.87
C PHE A 83 -4.33 5.01 12.83
N SER A 84 -3.68 4.60 13.92
CA SER A 84 -2.22 4.45 13.98
C SER A 84 -1.71 3.38 13.02
N ALA A 85 -2.36 2.21 13.00
CA ALA A 85 -2.02 1.12 12.10
C ALA A 85 -2.28 1.48 10.62
N LEU A 86 -3.45 2.08 10.34
CA LEU A 86 -3.79 2.55 8.99
C LEU A 86 -2.79 3.60 8.48
N ARG A 87 -2.44 4.57 9.32
CA ARG A 87 -1.43 5.58 9.02
C ARG A 87 -0.06 4.94 8.75
N ARG A 88 0.34 3.98 9.56
CA ARG A 88 1.63 3.28 9.39
C ARG A 88 1.69 2.52 8.08
N ARG A 89 0.58 1.96 7.62
CA ARG A 89 0.45 1.29 6.33
C ARG A 89 0.38 2.24 5.14
N GLY A 90 0.18 3.55 5.34
CA GLY A 90 0.04 4.52 4.25
C GLY A 90 -1.39 4.73 3.78
N ILE A 91 -2.38 4.40 4.61
CA ILE A 91 -3.77 4.80 4.38
C ILE A 91 -3.94 6.26 4.84
N THR A 92 -4.36 7.12 3.93
CA THR A 92 -4.47 8.56 4.17
C THR A 92 -5.74 8.91 4.95
N PRO A 93 -5.71 9.96 5.79
CA PRO A 93 -6.92 10.45 6.47
C PRO A 93 -8.03 10.83 5.49
N GLU A 94 -7.68 11.43 4.35
CA GLU A 94 -8.62 11.84 3.31
C GLU A 94 -9.37 10.65 2.71
N ALA A 95 -8.72 9.51 2.56
CA ALA A 95 -9.38 8.29 2.08
C ALA A 95 -10.47 7.82 3.04
N ILE A 96 -10.18 7.86 4.34
CA ILE A 96 -11.13 7.51 5.40
C ILE A 96 -12.28 8.51 5.41
N GLN A 97 -11.98 9.82 5.37
CA GLN A 97 -12.99 10.87 5.35
C GLN A 97 -13.95 10.73 4.16
N ARG A 98 -13.42 10.56 2.94
CA ARG A 98 -14.25 10.39 1.73
C ARG A 98 -15.13 9.15 1.84
N LEU A 99 -14.57 8.03 2.29
CA LEU A 99 -15.33 6.78 2.50
C LEU A 99 -16.49 6.99 3.50
N ILE A 100 -16.24 7.68 4.63
CA ILE A 100 -17.26 7.92 5.66
C ILE A 100 -18.33 8.91 5.16
N ILE A 101 -17.95 9.95 4.41
CA ILE A 101 -18.89 10.90 3.81
C ILE A 101 -19.82 10.18 2.82
N ASP A 102 -19.28 9.31 1.98
CA ASP A 102 -20.09 8.56 1.00
C ASP A 102 -21.02 7.53 1.65
N VAL A 103 -20.62 6.95 2.79
CA VAL A 103 -21.49 6.10 3.60
C VAL A 103 -22.67 6.90 4.16
N GLY A 104 -22.40 8.11 4.62
CA GLY A 104 -23.40 9.01 5.23
C GLY A 104 -23.93 8.51 6.57
N PRO A 105 -24.74 9.34 7.26
CA PRO A 105 -25.32 9.03 8.58
C PRO A 105 -26.55 8.14 8.47
N LYS A 106 -26.34 6.85 8.15
CA LYS A 106 -27.43 5.87 8.07
C LYS A 106 -27.66 5.19 9.43
N THR A 107 -28.91 5.02 9.83
CA THR A 107 -29.28 4.33 11.09
C THR A 107 -29.03 2.82 11.02
N ALA A 108 -28.95 2.23 9.84
CA ALA A 108 -28.56 0.83 9.64
C ALA A 108 -27.07 0.62 9.92
N ASP A 109 -26.72 -0.54 10.47
CA ASP A 109 -25.30 -0.93 10.58
C ASP A 109 -24.70 -1.12 9.20
N VAL A 110 -23.49 -0.63 8.99
CA VAL A 110 -22.76 -0.69 7.72
C VAL A 110 -21.50 -1.53 7.90
N VAL A 111 -21.31 -2.49 7.00
CA VAL A 111 -20.10 -3.30 6.91
C VAL A 111 -19.30 -2.81 5.70
N LEU A 112 -18.11 -2.31 5.94
CA LEU A 112 -17.17 -1.86 4.93
C LEU A 112 -16.21 -3.00 4.57
N SER A 113 -15.79 -3.06 3.31
CA SER A 113 -14.69 -3.91 2.90
C SER A 113 -13.37 -3.14 2.86
N TRP A 114 -12.26 -3.86 2.97
CA TRP A 114 -10.93 -3.28 2.80
C TRP A 114 -10.73 -2.76 1.38
N GLU A 115 -11.29 -3.43 0.39
CA GLU A 115 -11.22 -3.05 -1.02
C GLU A 115 -11.83 -1.67 -1.26
N ASN A 116 -12.95 -1.35 -0.60
CA ASN A 116 -13.56 -0.03 -0.68
C ASN A 116 -12.59 1.04 -0.14
N LEU A 117 -12.02 0.83 1.05
CA LEU A 117 -11.05 1.76 1.63
C LEU A 117 -9.81 1.91 0.73
N TYR A 118 -9.31 0.80 0.18
CA TYR A 118 -8.16 0.80 -0.72
C TYR A 118 -8.45 1.53 -2.04
N ALA A 119 -9.66 1.43 -2.58
CA ALA A 119 -10.07 2.16 -3.78
C ALA A 119 -10.06 3.68 -3.56
N TYR A 120 -10.54 4.16 -2.40
CA TYR A 120 -10.44 5.58 -2.05
C TYR A 120 -8.99 6.02 -1.85
N ASN A 121 -8.19 5.22 -1.15
CA ASN A 121 -6.79 5.54 -0.91
C ASN A 121 -6.00 5.59 -2.21
N ARG A 122 -6.22 4.64 -3.13
CA ARG A 122 -5.55 4.61 -4.44
C ARG A 122 -5.78 5.90 -5.21
N LYS A 123 -7.02 6.42 -5.28
CA LYS A 123 -7.33 7.67 -5.98
C LYS A 123 -6.54 8.87 -5.46
N ILE A 124 -6.09 8.81 -4.20
CA ILE A 124 -5.32 9.87 -3.55
C ILE A 124 -3.83 9.66 -3.72
N VAL A 125 -3.35 8.42 -3.51
CA VAL A 125 -1.92 8.14 -3.46
C VAL A 125 -1.32 7.88 -4.84
N ASP A 126 -2.08 7.33 -5.79
CA ASP A 126 -1.55 7.01 -7.13
C ASP A 126 -0.98 8.24 -7.85
N PRO A 127 -1.64 9.42 -7.86
CA PRO A 127 -1.07 10.62 -8.49
C PRO A 127 0.18 11.17 -7.82
N ILE A 128 0.44 10.84 -6.56
CA ILE A 128 1.58 11.38 -5.81
C ILE A 128 2.72 10.38 -5.62
N ALA A 129 2.46 9.09 -5.69
CA ALA A 129 3.43 8.05 -5.41
C ALA A 129 4.40 7.85 -6.59
N ASN A 130 5.67 8.09 -6.36
CA ASN A 130 6.71 7.70 -7.31
C ASN A 130 6.84 6.18 -7.38
N ARG A 131 7.29 5.67 -8.52
CA ARG A 131 7.39 4.24 -8.82
C ARG A 131 8.81 3.77 -8.72
N TYR A 132 8.99 2.58 -8.13
CA TYR A 132 10.29 1.95 -7.93
C TYR A 132 10.19 0.45 -8.18
N PHE A 133 11.31 -0.19 -8.46
CA PHE A 133 11.40 -1.64 -8.53
C PHE A 133 11.69 -2.25 -7.16
N PHE A 134 10.97 -3.31 -6.85
CA PHE A 134 11.19 -4.19 -5.71
C PHE A 134 11.12 -5.64 -6.19
N VAL A 135 12.23 -6.31 -6.15
CA VAL A 135 12.34 -7.72 -6.49
C VAL A 135 12.13 -8.53 -5.21
N HIS A 136 10.91 -9.01 -5.03
CA HIS A 136 10.53 -9.88 -3.94
C HIS A 136 11.02 -11.30 -4.20
N ASP A 137 11.57 -11.95 -3.17
CA ASP A 137 12.10 -13.31 -3.27
C ASP A 137 13.04 -13.45 -4.49
N PRO A 138 14.23 -12.82 -4.44
CA PRO A 138 15.06 -12.60 -5.61
C PRO A 138 15.71 -13.89 -6.11
N ILE A 139 15.65 -14.09 -7.44
CA ILE A 139 16.38 -15.12 -8.18
C ILE A 139 17.43 -14.43 -9.04
N GLN A 140 18.61 -15.03 -9.15
CA GLN A 140 19.65 -14.53 -10.05
C GLN A 140 19.40 -14.98 -11.48
N LEU A 141 19.45 -14.00 -12.42
CA LEU A 141 19.39 -14.24 -13.85
C LEU A 141 20.61 -13.62 -14.51
N THR A 142 21.36 -14.42 -15.27
CA THR A 142 22.51 -13.96 -16.03
C THR A 142 22.17 -13.96 -17.51
N VAL A 143 22.38 -12.82 -18.16
CA VAL A 143 22.20 -12.63 -19.60
C VAL A 143 23.57 -12.66 -20.27
N LYS A 144 23.73 -13.55 -21.23
CA LYS A 144 24.94 -13.73 -22.07
C LYS A 144 24.80 -12.97 -23.38
N GLU A 145 25.92 -12.76 -24.05
CA GLU A 145 25.99 -12.13 -25.37
C GLU A 145 25.41 -10.71 -25.40
N VAL A 146 25.50 -9.98 -24.30
CA VAL A 146 25.07 -8.57 -24.21
C VAL A 146 26.04 -7.71 -25.03
N PRO A 147 25.58 -7.06 -26.14
CA PRO A 147 26.51 -6.54 -27.16
C PRO A 147 27.27 -5.29 -26.72
N HIS A 148 26.72 -4.48 -25.83
CA HIS A 148 27.31 -3.23 -25.36
C HIS A 148 26.70 -2.79 -24.03
N ALA A 149 27.16 -1.68 -23.48
CA ALA A 149 26.58 -1.10 -22.29
C ALA A 149 25.21 -0.45 -22.58
N PHE A 150 24.26 -0.63 -21.66
CA PHE A 150 22.91 -0.07 -21.76
C PHE A 150 22.64 0.93 -20.64
N THR A 151 21.78 1.91 -20.93
CA THR A 151 21.22 2.79 -19.92
C THR A 151 19.70 2.73 -20.01
N ALA A 152 19.06 2.10 -19.02
CA ALA A 152 17.62 2.16 -18.89
C ALA A 152 17.19 3.46 -18.18
N LYS A 153 16.15 4.10 -18.69
CA LYS A 153 15.61 5.35 -18.18
C LYS A 153 14.11 5.20 -17.97
N LEU A 154 13.68 5.09 -16.71
CA LEU A 154 12.28 4.92 -16.34
C LEU A 154 11.75 6.18 -15.65
N PRO A 155 10.56 6.67 -15.96
CA PRO A 155 9.99 7.80 -15.26
C PRO A 155 9.73 7.47 -13.79
N LEU A 156 9.87 8.45 -12.90
CA LEU A 156 9.45 8.31 -11.50
C LEU A 156 7.93 8.16 -11.40
N HIS A 157 7.19 8.78 -12.32
CA HIS A 157 5.75 8.62 -12.45
C HIS A 157 5.35 8.65 -13.93
N PRO A 158 4.51 7.71 -14.43
CA PRO A 158 4.18 7.64 -15.84
C PRO A 158 3.44 8.90 -16.35
N ASP A 159 2.53 9.46 -15.54
CA ASP A 159 1.72 10.62 -15.91
C ASP A 159 2.38 11.96 -15.52
N HIS A 160 3.54 11.92 -14.84
CA HIS A 160 4.25 13.09 -14.33
C HIS A 160 5.74 13.05 -14.68
N PRO A 161 6.10 13.15 -15.98
CA PRO A 161 7.50 13.08 -16.43
C PRO A 161 8.38 14.22 -15.88
N GLU A 162 7.78 15.33 -15.47
CA GLU A 162 8.44 16.46 -14.82
C GLU A 162 9.10 16.12 -13.49
N ARG A 163 8.69 15.01 -12.83
CA ARG A 163 9.33 14.54 -11.58
C ARG A 163 10.70 13.93 -11.80
N GLY A 164 11.05 13.65 -13.05
CA GLY A 164 12.34 13.08 -13.41
C GLY A 164 12.31 11.57 -13.63
N PHE A 165 13.49 11.00 -13.67
CA PHE A 165 13.70 9.62 -14.11
C PHE A 165 14.66 8.88 -13.19
N ARG A 166 14.40 7.58 -13.04
CA ARG A 166 15.34 6.58 -12.51
C ARG A 166 16.26 6.13 -13.63
N ARG A 167 17.53 5.98 -13.34
CA ARG A 167 18.53 5.54 -14.33
C ARG A 167 19.25 4.30 -13.82
N PHE A 168 19.44 3.35 -14.72
CA PHE A 168 20.19 2.13 -14.46
C PHE A 168 21.25 1.99 -15.54
N GLU A 169 22.51 1.91 -15.15
CA GLU A 169 23.61 1.61 -16.03
C GLU A 169 23.91 0.12 -15.98
N ILE A 170 23.85 -0.55 -17.12
CA ILE A 170 24.19 -1.95 -17.30
C ILE A 170 25.48 -2.00 -18.08
N LYS A 171 26.56 -2.42 -17.42
CA LYS A 171 27.89 -2.56 -18.00
C LYS A 171 28.22 -4.05 -18.05
N PRO A 172 28.08 -4.72 -19.20
CA PRO A 172 28.44 -6.12 -19.34
C PRO A 172 29.93 -6.32 -19.03
N ILE A 173 30.25 -7.42 -18.35
CA ILE A 173 31.61 -7.89 -18.16
C ILE A 173 31.77 -9.14 -19.02
N GLU A 174 32.72 -9.12 -19.94
CA GLU A 174 32.93 -10.23 -20.90
C GLU A 174 31.66 -10.66 -21.67
N GLY A 175 30.76 -9.68 -21.95
CA GLY A 175 29.49 -9.92 -22.63
C GLY A 175 28.38 -10.44 -21.71
N GLU A 176 28.57 -10.52 -20.40
CA GLU A 176 27.57 -10.98 -19.45
C GLU A 176 27.05 -9.85 -18.55
N ALA A 177 25.76 -9.88 -18.24
CA ALA A 177 25.13 -8.99 -17.27
C ALA A 177 24.18 -9.77 -16.36
N SER A 178 24.27 -9.55 -15.04
CA SER A 178 23.49 -10.30 -14.06
C SER A 178 22.47 -9.41 -13.34
N PHE A 179 21.30 -9.97 -13.11
CA PHE A 179 20.14 -9.28 -12.57
C PHE A 179 19.45 -10.08 -11.47
N TRP A 180 18.82 -9.36 -10.54
CA TRP A 180 17.80 -9.92 -9.67
C TRP A 180 16.45 -9.83 -10.35
N VAL A 181 15.70 -10.93 -10.38
CA VAL A 181 14.32 -11.04 -10.86
C VAL A 181 13.46 -11.75 -9.82
N SER A 182 12.16 -11.51 -9.82
CA SER A 182 11.28 -12.07 -8.78
C SER A 182 10.96 -13.53 -9.00
N CYS A 183 10.98 -14.34 -7.94
CA CYS A 183 10.47 -15.71 -7.94
C CYS A 183 8.99 -15.79 -8.36
N ASN A 184 8.22 -14.73 -8.15
CA ASN A 184 6.83 -14.64 -8.60
C ASN A 184 6.69 -14.72 -10.13
N ASP A 185 7.76 -14.47 -10.88
CA ASP A 185 7.79 -14.54 -12.34
C ASP A 185 8.25 -15.90 -12.86
N LYS A 186 8.49 -16.90 -11.99
CA LYS A 186 9.02 -18.24 -12.33
C LYS A 186 8.25 -18.95 -13.45
N ASP A 187 6.95 -18.72 -13.54
CA ASP A 187 6.12 -19.36 -14.57
C ASP A 187 6.46 -18.88 -15.99
N PHE A 188 7.12 -17.73 -16.10
CA PHE A 188 7.63 -17.19 -17.37
C PHE A 188 9.00 -17.76 -17.73
N PHE A 189 9.79 -18.21 -16.74
CA PHE A 189 11.14 -18.72 -16.95
C PHE A 189 11.12 -20.17 -17.46
N LYS A 190 10.89 -20.32 -18.76
CA LYS A 190 10.89 -21.63 -19.46
C LYS A 190 11.84 -21.55 -20.62
N THR A 191 12.70 -22.56 -20.79
CA THR A 191 13.66 -22.64 -21.87
C THR A 191 13.01 -22.34 -23.24
N GLY A 192 13.66 -21.49 -24.02
CA GLY A 192 13.20 -20.98 -25.30
C GLY A 192 12.15 -19.87 -25.25
N LYS A 193 11.68 -19.48 -24.08
CA LYS A 193 10.73 -18.35 -23.94
C LYS A 193 11.44 -17.01 -24.02
N LEU A 194 10.81 -16.07 -24.76
CA LEU A 194 11.21 -14.69 -24.82
C LEU A 194 10.58 -13.93 -23.66
N ILE A 195 11.39 -13.07 -22.99
CA ILE A 195 10.95 -12.18 -21.89
C ILE A 195 11.45 -10.77 -22.20
N ARG A 196 10.64 -9.77 -21.91
CA ARG A 196 11.01 -8.37 -21.98
C ARG A 196 11.36 -7.83 -20.60
N PHE A 197 12.57 -7.32 -20.43
CA PHE A 197 12.95 -6.49 -19.30
C PHE A 197 12.38 -5.07 -19.49
N MET A 198 11.65 -4.55 -18.49
CA MET A 198 11.02 -3.23 -18.58
C MET A 198 12.06 -2.17 -18.94
N GLU A 199 11.76 -1.40 -20.01
CA GLU A 199 12.59 -0.30 -20.53
C GLU A 199 14.07 -0.68 -20.81
N LEU A 200 14.35 -1.97 -21.11
CA LEU A 200 15.72 -2.41 -21.37
C LEU A 200 15.81 -3.20 -22.69
N PHE A 201 15.79 -4.51 -22.66
CA PHE A 201 15.95 -5.38 -23.82
C PHE A 201 15.17 -6.69 -23.66
N ASN A 202 15.12 -7.47 -24.71
CA ASN A 202 14.53 -8.80 -24.74
C ASN A 202 15.60 -9.86 -24.47
N ILE A 203 15.22 -10.88 -23.71
CA ILE A 203 16.08 -12.03 -23.42
C ILE A 203 15.37 -13.30 -23.80
N GLN A 204 16.13 -14.32 -24.19
CA GLN A 204 15.62 -15.66 -24.40
C GLN A 204 16.15 -16.59 -23.32
N ILE A 205 15.26 -17.26 -22.60
CA ILE A 205 15.66 -18.20 -21.55
C ILE A 205 16.34 -19.42 -22.15
N GLU A 206 17.56 -19.70 -21.73
CA GLU A 206 18.36 -20.85 -22.18
C GLU A 206 18.28 -22.02 -21.19
N LYS A 207 18.45 -21.70 -19.88
CA LYS A 207 18.51 -22.72 -18.83
C LYS A 207 17.92 -22.21 -17.53
N VAL A 208 17.25 -23.09 -16.80
CA VAL A 208 16.72 -22.80 -15.46
C VAL A 208 17.18 -23.91 -14.51
N GLU A 209 17.96 -23.56 -13.49
CA GLU A 209 18.47 -24.47 -12.46
C GLU A 209 18.23 -23.91 -11.05
N GLY A 210 17.16 -24.36 -10.41
CA GLY A 210 16.82 -23.93 -9.06
C GLY A 210 16.65 -22.40 -8.96
N HIS A 211 17.61 -21.72 -8.33
CA HIS A 211 17.63 -20.26 -8.16
C HIS A 211 18.52 -19.53 -9.19
N TRP A 212 18.97 -20.22 -10.23
CA TRP A 212 19.82 -19.65 -11.28
C TRP A 212 19.15 -19.77 -12.63
N ILE A 213 19.18 -18.70 -13.39
CA ILE A 213 18.62 -18.64 -14.73
C ILE A 213 19.70 -18.11 -15.67
N ASP A 214 19.98 -18.85 -16.74
CA ASP A 214 20.78 -18.39 -17.86
C ASP A 214 19.86 -17.99 -19.01
N ALA A 215 20.15 -16.86 -19.61
CA ALA A 215 19.45 -16.33 -20.76
C ALA A 215 20.43 -15.71 -21.75
N GLY A 216 20.11 -15.74 -23.04
CA GLY A 216 20.82 -15.02 -24.09
C GLY A 216 20.18 -13.66 -24.34
N PHE A 217 20.99 -12.66 -24.68
CA PHE A 217 20.48 -11.41 -25.26
C PHE A 217 19.79 -11.72 -26.58
N HIS A 218 18.57 -11.20 -26.77
CA HIS A 218 17.82 -11.43 -28.00
C HIS A 218 17.75 -10.20 -28.88
N SER A 219 17.18 -9.09 -28.36
CA SER A 219 17.02 -7.85 -29.13
C SER A 219 16.62 -6.67 -28.24
N GLU A 220 16.71 -5.45 -28.77
CA GLU A 220 16.28 -4.23 -28.08
C GLU A 220 14.82 -3.87 -28.39
N SER A 221 14.25 -4.44 -29.45
CA SER A 221 12.97 -4.03 -30.03
C SER A 221 11.77 -4.34 -29.12
N TYR A 222 11.06 -3.29 -28.68
CA TYR A 222 9.78 -3.46 -27.98
C TYR A 222 8.69 -4.06 -28.88
N GLU A 223 8.68 -3.70 -30.17
CA GLU A 223 7.69 -4.21 -31.14
C GLU A 223 7.82 -5.72 -31.35
N GLU A 224 9.03 -6.23 -31.32
CA GLU A 224 9.29 -7.65 -31.41
C GLU A 224 8.76 -8.40 -30.18
N ALA A 225 9.05 -7.91 -28.98
CA ALA A 225 8.51 -8.46 -27.75
C ALA A 225 6.97 -8.48 -27.75
N LYS A 226 6.36 -7.39 -28.23
CA LYS A 226 4.90 -7.27 -28.34
C LYS A 226 4.31 -8.29 -29.34
N LYS A 227 4.93 -8.46 -30.52
CA LYS A 227 4.48 -9.45 -31.50
C LYS A 227 4.54 -10.88 -30.98
N MET A 228 5.54 -11.18 -30.14
CA MET A 228 5.73 -12.49 -29.52
C MET A 228 4.99 -12.67 -28.19
N ASN A 229 4.19 -11.68 -27.76
CA ASN A 229 3.52 -11.64 -26.44
C ASN A 229 4.48 -11.96 -25.29
N ALA A 230 5.71 -11.43 -25.36
CA ALA A 230 6.71 -11.61 -24.32
C ALA A 230 6.24 -10.98 -23.00
N PRO A 231 6.28 -11.70 -21.87
CA PRO A 231 5.95 -11.13 -20.58
C PRO A 231 6.93 -10.01 -20.23
N LEU A 232 6.39 -8.93 -19.65
CA LEU A 232 7.16 -7.78 -19.18
C LEU A 232 7.47 -7.95 -17.69
N ILE A 233 8.74 -8.03 -17.34
CA ILE A 233 9.17 -8.15 -15.93
C ILE A 233 10.06 -6.98 -15.52
N HIS A 234 10.04 -6.68 -14.22
CA HIS A 234 10.99 -5.75 -13.61
C HIS A 234 12.24 -6.51 -13.13
N TRP A 235 13.33 -5.79 -13.01
CA TRP A 235 14.65 -6.33 -12.75
C TRP A 235 15.50 -5.31 -11.98
N ILE A 236 16.56 -5.77 -11.31
CA ILE A 236 17.55 -4.89 -10.68
C ILE A 236 18.94 -5.47 -10.98
N PRO A 237 19.89 -4.67 -11.51
CA PRO A 237 21.26 -5.17 -11.72
C PRO A 237 21.88 -5.62 -10.40
N ILE A 238 22.60 -6.72 -10.40
CA ILE A 238 23.32 -7.18 -9.21
C ILE A 238 24.33 -6.12 -8.79
N GLY A 239 24.33 -5.79 -7.49
CA GLY A 239 25.15 -4.73 -6.91
C GLY A 239 24.53 -3.32 -6.95
N ALA A 240 23.42 -3.11 -7.69
CA ALA A 240 22.75 -1.81 -7.79
C ALA A 240 21.53 -1.65 -6.86
N GLY A 241 21.15 -2.69 -6.12
CA GLY A 241 20.01 -2.69 -5.21
C GLY A 241 20.39 -2.46 -3.74
N ILE A 242 19.38 -2.33 -2.90
CA ILE A 242 19.49 -2.31 -1.44
C ILE A 242 18.56 -3.36 -0.83
N PRO A 243 18.94 -4.01 0.28
CA PRO A 243 18.04 -4.91 0.99
C PRO A 243 16.75 -4.20 1.38
N CYS A 244 15.62 -4.86 1.17
CA CYS A 244 14.31 -4.29 1.43
C CYS A 244 13.39 -5.32 2.09
N GLU A 245 12.62 -4.85 3.07
CA GLU A 245 11.56 -5.60 3.72
C GLU A 245 10.24 -4.83 3.60
N VAL A 246 9.20 -5.50 3.19
CA VAL A 246 7.84 -4.93 3.18
C VAL A 246 6.98 -5.71 4.17
N VAL A 247 6.56 -5.03 5.24
CA VAL A 247 5.66 -5.60 6.25
C VAL A 247 4.24 -5.60 5.70
N MET A 248 3.66 -6.79 5.60
CA MET A 248 2.32 -7.02 5.05
C MET A 248 1.21 -6.77 6.08
N PRO A 249 -0.06 -6.64 5.65
CA PRO A 249 -1.19 -6.40 6.55
C PRO A 249 -1.43 -7.50 7.60
N ASP A 250 -0.96 -8.71 7.36
CA ASP A 250 -1.02 -9.85 8.28
C ASP A 250 0.21 -9.94 9.21
N ALA A 251 1.11 -8.96 9.14
CA ALA A 251 2.41 -8.89 9.80
C ALA A 251 3.46 -9.88 9.27
N SER A 252 3.20 -10.60 8.18
CA SER A 252 4.26 -11.29 7.44
C SER A 252 5.21 -10.27 6.81
N VAL A 253 6.40 -10.71 6.44
CA VAL A 253 7.43 -9.85 5.84
C VAL A 253 7.77 -10.39 4.45
N ALA A 254 7.61 -9.56 3.45
CA ALA A 254 8.12 -9.82 2.11
C ALA A 254 9.55 -9.27 2.02
N GLU A 255 10.51 -10.17 1.95
CA GLU A 255 11.93 -9.83 1.83
C GLU A 255 12.34 -9.76 0.35
N GLY A 256 13.30 -8.88 0.04
CA GLY A 256 13.80 -8.74 -1.32
C GLY A 256 14.82 -7.62 -1.49
N ILE A 257 14.96 -7.20 -2.72
CA ILE A 257 15.90 -6.14 -3.15
C ILE A 257 15.08 -5.00 -3.74
N ALA A 258 15.23 -3.80 -3.21
CA ALA A 258 14.74 -2.57 -3.84
C ALA A 258 15.85 -1.92 -4.68
N GLU A 259 15.47 -1.18 -5.71
CA GLU A 259 16.44 -0.47 -6.54
C GLU A 259 17.22 0.60 -5.77
N GLY A 260 18.44 0.89 -6.21
CA GLY A 260 19.34 1.83 -5.54
C GLY A 260 18.81 3.26 -5.46
N ASN A 261 17.92 3.68 -6.38
CA ASN A 261 17.25 4.99 -6.32
C ASN A 261 16.39 5.17 -5.05
N CYS A 262 15.97 4.08 -4.40
CA CYS A 262 15.27 4.14 -3.12
C CYS A 262 16.11 4.75 -1.97
N LYS A 263 17.43 4.91 -2.13
CA LYS A 263 18.28 5.57 -1.13
C LYS A 263 17.94 7.06 -0.92
N THR A 264 17.27 7.68 -1.88
CA THR A 264 16.86 9.09 -1.81
C THR A 264 15.50 9.31 -1.17
N LEU A 265 14.81 8.23 -0.78
CA LEU A 265 13.51 8.30 -0.12
C LEU A 265 13.62 8.89 1.27
N CYS A 266 12.52 9.48 1.74
CA CYS A 266 12.36 9.98 3.10
C CYS A 266 11.42 9.09 3.92
N LEU A 267 11.52 9.18 5.25
CA LEU A 267 10.55 8.55 6.14
C LEU A 267 9.15 9.09 5.86
N ASN A 268 8.19 8.21 5.84
CA ASN A 268 6.76 8.47 5.54
C ASN A 268 6.44 8.67 4.05
N ASP A 269 7.40 8.63 3.14
CA ASP A 269 7.10 8.65 1.72
C ASP A 269 6.15 7.51 1.37
N ILE A 270 5.11 7.83 0.61
CA ILE A 270 4.22 6.84 -0.01
C ILE A 270 4.72 6.63 -1.44
N ILE A 271 5.09 5.40 -1.74
CA ILE A 271 5.63 5.00 -3.03
C ILE A 271 4.84 3.82 -3.59
N GLN A 272 5.00 3.55 -4.87
CA GLN A 272 4.53 2.31 -5.47
C GLN A 272 5.73 1.44 -5.87
N PHE A 273 5.82 0.24 -5.31
CA PHE A 273 6.62 -0.80 -5.91
C PHE A 273 5.86 -1.40 -7.09
N GLU A 274 6.38 -1.22 -8.30
CA GLU A 274 5.73 -1.65 -9.53
C GLU A 274 5.41 -3.15 -9.49
N ARG A 275 4.19 -3.53 -9.91
CA ARG A 275 3.66 -4.90 -9.87
C ARG A 275 3.49 -5.50 -8.47
N PHE A 276 3.92 -4.81 -7.40
CA PHE A 276 3.77 -5.25 -6.01
C PHE A 276 2.65 -4.50 -5.30
N GLY A 277 2.72 -3.16 -5.21
CA GLY A 277 1.69 -2.31 -4.63
C GLY A 277 2.22 -1.04 -3.97
N PHE A 278 1.30 -0.27 -3.39
CA PHE A 278 1.63 0.93 -2.64
C PHE A 278 2.17 0.58 -1.27
N THR A 279 3.20 1.31 -0.86
CA THR A 279 3.88 1.12 0.43
C THR A 279 4.24 2.47 1.04
N ARG A 280 4.36 2.51 2.35
CA ARG A 280 4.88 3.67 3.08
C ARG A 280 6.24 3.33 3.69
N VAL A 281 7.21 4.19 3.47
CA VAL A 281 8.57 4.05 4.03
C VAL A 281 8.54 4.28 5.54
N ASP A 282 9.01 3.30 6.32
CA ASP A 282 9.05 3.34 7.78
C ASP A 282 10.48 3.53 8.31
N GLN A 283 11.45 2.89 7.68
CA GLN A 283 12.86 3.02 8.04
C GLN A 283 13.75 2.96 6.81
N LEU A 284 14.82 3.75 6.83
CA LEU A 284 15.84 3.77 5.78
C LEU A 284 17.23 3.86 6.43
N ASN A 285 17.80 2.73 6.77
CA ASN A 285 19.10 2.60 7.40
C ASN A 285 20.02 1.71 6.53
N LYS A 286 20.48 0.56 7.09
CA LYS A 286 21.20 -0.46 6.32
C LYS A 286 20.30 -1.20 5.34
N LYS A 287 19.01 -1.23 5.61
CA LYS A 287 17.95 -1.76 4.73
C LYS A 287 16.78 -0.78 4.68
N LEU A 288 15.99 -0.87 3.64
CA LEU A 288 14.70 -0.20 3.52
C LEU A 288 13.62 -1.06 4.18
N THR A 289 12.88 -0.51 5.14
CA THR A 289 11.67 -1.14 5.67
C THR A 289 10.46 -0.31 5.30
N ALA A 290 9.48 -0.91 4.66
CA ALA A 290 8.23 -0.28 4.28
C ALA A 290 7.02 -1.09 4.76
N TYR A 291 5.86 -0.45 4.86
CA TYR A 291 4.60 -1.10 5.19
C TYR A 291 3.68 -1.11 3.98
N PHE A 292 3.11 -2.27 3.70
CA PHE A 292 2.19 -2.44 2.58
C PHE A 292 0.85 -1.77 2.86
N ALA A 293 0.43 -0.88 1.95
CA ALA A 293 -0.89 -0.25 2.00
C ALA A 293 -1.94 -1.13 1.31
N HIS A 294 -1.81 -1.26 -0.01
CA HIS A 294 -2.68 -2.04 -0.89
C HIS A 294 -2.07 -2.17 -2.31
N ARG A 295 -2.70 -2.95 -3.16
CA ARG A 295 -2.41 -3.01 -4.62
C ARG A 295 -3.10 -1.90 -5.38
#